data_c9b517e4318f3e15e247df4ac01f77e9
#
_entry.id   c9b517e4318f3e15e247df4ac01f77e9
#
_cell.length_a   1.000
_cell.length_b   1.000
_cell.length_c   1.000
_cell.angle_alpha   90.00
_cell.angle_beta   90.00
_cell.angle_gamma   90.00
#
_symmetry.space_group_name_H-M   'P 1'
#
loop_
_entity.id
_entity.type
_entity.pdbx_description
1 polymer ?
#
loop_
_entity_poly.entity_id
_entity_poly.type
_entity_poly.pdbx_seq_one_letter_code
_entity_poly.pdbx_strand_id
1 'polypeptide(L)'
;MRVGMGYDVHRLAEDRKMILGGVEIPYEKGLLGHSDADVLVHAIMDALLGAAALGDIGKHFPDTDPEYKGISSIRLLKHVGGLLDEKIGRAHV
;
A
#
# COMPACT_ATOMS: atom_id res chain seq x y z
N MET A 1 -20.28 -6.85 10.18
CA MET A 1 -19.68 -6.62 8.85
C MET A 1 -18.84 -5.34 8.88
N ARG A 2 -17.68 -5.37 8.24
CA ARG A 2 -16.82 -4.20 8.08
C ARG A 2 -16.66 -3.87 6.60
N VAL A 3 -16.64 -2.60 6.27
CA VAL A 3 -16.48 -2.13 4.89
C VAL A 3 -15.42 -1.05 4.88
N GLY A 4 -14.56 -1.08 3.89
CA GLY A 4 -13.56 -0.06 3.68
C GLY A 4 -13.38 0.23 2.21
N MET A 5 -12.96 1.44 1.89
CA MET A 5 -12.71 1.87 0.52
C MET A 5 -11.30 2.47 0.46
N GLY A 6 -10.57 2.14 -0.59
CA GLY A 6 -9.26 2.72 -0.84
C GLY A 6 -9.21 3.37 -2.21
N TYR A 7 -8.56 4.50 -2.26
CA TYR A 7 -8.31 5.23 -3.51
C TYR A 7 -6.91 5.80 -3.43
N ASP A 8 -6.13 5.61 -4.49
CA ASP A 8 -4.78 6.14 -4.54
C ASP A 8 -4.45 6.61 -5.95
N VAL A 9 -3.58 7.58 -6.04
CA VAL A 9 -3.14 8.12 -7.33
C VAL A 9 -1.66 8.49 -7.25
N HIS A 10 -0.93 8.16 -8.29
CA HIS A 10 0.47 8.52 -8.43
C HIS A 10 0.71 9.09 -9.82
N ARG A 11 1.67 10.02 -9.91
CA ARG A 11 2.07 10.59 -11.19
C ARG A 11 2.91 9.57 -11.97
N LEU A 12 2.72 9.51 -13.28
CA LEU A 12 3.61 8.76 -14.17
C LEU A 12 4.92 9.54 -14.36
N ALA A 13 6.03 8.83 -14.37
CA ALA A 13 7.34 9.42 -14.56
C ALA A 13 8.22 8.49 -15.39
N GLU A 14 9.17 9.09 -16.12
CA GLU A 14 10.18 8.32 -16.82
C GLU A 14 11.17 7.73 -15.83
N ASP A 15 11.93 6.72 -16.27
CA ASP A 15 12.94 6.04 -15.47
C ASP A 15 12.42 5.42 -14.17
N ARG A 16 11.14 5.05 -14.17
CA ARG A 16 10.50 4.35 -13.06
C ARG A 16 9.88 3.06 -13.56
N LYS A 17 9.98 2.01 -12.76
CA LYS A 17 9.30 0.76 -13.06
C LYS A 17 7.81 0.90 -12.80
N MET A 18 7.00 0.28 -13.66
CA MET A 18 5.56 0.19 -13.45
C MET A 18 5.27 -1.07 -12.65
N ILE A 19 4.87 -0.91 -11.40
CA ILE A 19 4.58 -2.04 -10.51
C ILE A 19 3.12 -1.93 -10.06
N LEU A 20 2.34 -2.96 -10.33
CA LEU A 20 0.93 -3.04 -9.95
C LEU A 20 0.66 -4.41 -9.33
N GLY A 21 0.15 -4.41 -8.11
CA GLY A 21 -0.13 -5.65 -7.39
C GLY A 21 1.11 -6.48 -7.11
N GLY A 22 2.26 -5.84 -6.99
CA GLY A 22 3.54 -6.50 -6.79
C GLY A 22 4.18 -7.04 -8.06
N VAL A 23 3.57 -6.81 -9.22
CA VAL A 23 4.06 -7.31 -10.51
C VAL A 23 4.63 -6.17 -11.33
N GLU A 24 5.85 -6.37 -11.85
CA GLU A 24 6.44 -5.39 -12.77
C GLU A 24 5.83 -5.57 -14.15
N ILE A 25 5.24 -4.49 -14.66
CA ILE A 25 4.58 -4.47 -15.98
C ILE A 25 5.52 -3.78 -16.96
N PRO A 26 5.80 -4.42 -18.11
CA PRO A 26 6.63 -3.78 -19.14
C PRO A 26 5.95 -2.53 -19.69
N TYR A 27 6.52 -1.36 -19.35
CA TYR A 27 6.01 -0.09 -19.81
C TYR A 27 7.14 0.94 -19.76
N GLU A 28 7.07 1.95 -20.60
CA GLU A 28 8.13 2.96 -20.72
C GLU A 28 8.21 3.90 -19.51
N LYS A 29 7.11 4.01 -18.75
CA LYS A 29 7.04 4.85 -17.55
C LYS A 29 6.59 4.02 -16.37
N GLY A 30 6.82 4.55 -15.19
CA GLY A 30 6.32 3.98 -13.95
C GLY A 30 5.70 5.04 -13.08
N LEU A 31 5.20 4.62 -11.93
CA LEU A 31 4.57 5.52 -10.97
C LEU A 31 5.63 6.12 -10.06
N LEU A 32 5.47 7.40 -9.73
CA LEU A 32 6.39 8.13 -8.87
C LEU A 32 5.87 8.14 -7.44
N GLY A 33 6.72 7.75 -6.51
CA GLY A 33 6.39 7.76 -5.10
C GLY A 33 7.60 7.38 -4.25
N HIS A 34 7.45 7.49 -2.93
CA HIS A 34 8.53 7.23 -1.98
C HIS A 34 8.90 5.73 -1.94
N SER A 35 7.90 4.85 -1.93
CA SER A 35 8.07 3.40 -2.04
C SER A 35 8.20 3.00 -3.51
N ASP A 36 7.82 1.78 -3.87
CA ASP A 36 7.76 1.36 -5.27
C ASP A 36 6.55 1.97 -6.02
N ALA A 37 5.73 2.76 -5.31
CA ALA A 37 4.56 3.45 -5.85
C ALA A 37 3.52 2.52 -6.48
N ASP A 38 3.35 1.33 -5.90
CA ASP A 38 2.33 0.38 -6.33
C ASP A 38 0.94 0.90 -5.95
N VAL A 39 0.30 1.61 -6.87
CA VAL A 39 -0.96 2.29 -6.61
C VAL A 39 -2.09 1.31 -6.27
N LEU A 40 -2.07 0.13 -6.87
CA LEU A 40 -3.09 -0.88 -6.58
C LEU A 40 -2.97 -1.39 -5.14
N VAL A 41 -1.77 -1.76 -4.71
CA VAL A 41 -1.53 -2.25 -3.35
C VAL A 41 -1.80 -1.15 -2.33
N HIS A 42 -1.43 0.10 -2.62
CA HIS A 42 -1.72 1.24 -1.74
C HIS A 42 -3.23 1.42 -1.53
N ALA A 43 -4.01 1.32 -2.60
CA ALA A 43 -5.47 1.43 -2.48
C ALA A 43 -6.05 0.27 -1.65
N ILE A 44 -5.53 -0.94 -1.83
CA ILE A 44 -5.95 -2.10 -1.05
C ILE A 44 -5.63 -1.89 0.43
N MET A 45 -4.43 -1.43 0.75
CA MET A 45 -4.04 -1.17 2.14
C MET A 45 -4.95 -0.12 2.79
N ASP A 46 -5.25 0.97 2.08
CA ASP A 46 -6.14 2.01 2.61
C ASP A 46 -7.54 1.45 2.86
N ALA A 47 -8.05 0.62 1.97
CA ALA A 47 -9.35 -0.02 2.17
C ALA A 47 -9.37 -0.91 3.42
N LEU A 48 -8.32 -1.71 3.61
CA LEU A 48 -8.20 -2.60 4.77
C LEU A 48 -8.06 -1.81 6.08
N LEU A 49 -7.20 -0.81 6.10
CA LEU A 49 -7.00 0.03 7.28
C LEU A 49 -8.27 0.81 7.62
N GLY A 50 -8.96 1.33 6.62
CA GLY A 50 -10.22 2.03 6.82
C GLY A 50 -11.31 1.14 7.39
N ALA A 51 -11.44 -0.08 6.88
CA ALA A 51 -12.41 -1.04 7.40
C ALA A 51 -12.15 -1.41 8.86
N ALA A 52 -10.89 -1.41 9.28
CA ALA A 52 -10.49 -1.71 10.67
C ALA A 52 -10.42 -0.47 11.55
N ALA A 53 -10.74 0.71 11.02
CA ALA A 53 -10.65 1.99 11.72
C ALA A 53 -9.23 2.30 12.21
N LEU A 54 -8.23 1.93 11.42
CA LEU A 54 -6.80 2.13 11.75
C LEU A 54 -6.16 3.30 11.01
N GLY A 55 -6.97 4.13 10.33
CA GLY A 55 -6.47 5.29 9.59
C GLY A 55 -6.15 4.95 8.15
N ASP A 56 -5.01 5.44 7.67
CA ASP A 56 -4.56 5.25 6.30
C ASP A 56 -3.08 4.90 6.24
N ILE A 57 -2.57 4.64 5.03
CA ILE A 57 -1.17 4.24 4.86
C ILE A 57 -0.19 5.37 5.22
N GLY A 58 -0.57 6.62 5.02
CA GLY A 58 0.29 7.76 5.37
C GLY A 58 0.54 7.86 6.87
N LYS A 59 -0.39 7.40 7.68
CA LYS A 59 -0.24 7.37 9.13
C LYS A 59 0.77 6.30 9.57
N HIS A 60 0.77 5.14 8.92
CA HIS A 60 1.63 4.01 9.29
C HIS A 60 2.97 4.01 8.57
N PHE A 61 3.02 4.52 7.34
CA PHE A 61 4.21 4.51 6.50
C PHE A 61 4.45 5.90 5.88
N PRO A 62 4.84 6.89 6.70
CA PRO A 62 4.98 8.26 6.18
C PRO A 62 6.10 8.36 5.13
N ASP A 63 5.84 9.16 4.10
CA ASP A 63 6.78 9.40 3.01
C ASP A 63 8.09 10.04 3.48
N THR A 64 8.06 10.64 4.66
CA THR A 64 9.24 11.29 5.24
C THR A 64 10.20 10.32 5.89
N ASP A 65 9.78 9.06 6.10
CA ASP A 65 10.63 8.06 6.74
C ASP A 65 11.54 7.39 5.70
N PRO A 66 12.87 7.57 5.80
CA PRO A 66 13.79 6.96 4.84
C PRO A 66 13.78 5.43 4.86
N GLU A 67 13.28 4.81 5.92
CA GLU A 67 13.13 3.36 6.01
C GLU A 67 12.25 2.79 4.89
N TYR A 68 11.26 3.57 4.43
CA TYR A 68 10.32 3.12 3.42
C TYR A 68 10.68 3.55 2.00
N LYS A 69 11.81 4.24 1.83
CA LYS A 69 12.23 4.68 0.50
C LYS A 69 12.55 3.48 -0.40
N GLY A 70 11.87 3.39 -1.52
CA GLY A 70 12.07 2.31 -2.48
C GLY A 70 11.57 0.95 -2.06
N ILE A 71 10.89 0.85 -0.90
CA ILE A 71 10.43 -0.42 -0.38
C ILE A 71 9.32 -1.02 -1.26
N SER A 72 9.28 -2.35 -1.35
CA SER A 72 8.18 -3.05 -2.00
C SER A 72 6.88 -2.86 -1.21
N SER A 73 5.83 -2.41 -1.88
CA SER A 73 4.53 -2.23 -1.23
C SER A 73 3.91 -3.53 -0.75
N ILE A 74 4.30 -4.67 -1.34
CA ILE A 74 3.90 -5.99 -0.83
C ILE A 74 4.42 -6.21 0.59
N ARG A 75 5.62 -5.73 0.91
CA ARG A 75 6.15 -5.81 2.28
C ARG A 75 5.33 -4.94 3.23
N LEU A 76 4.90 -3.77 2.78
CA LEU A 76 4.01 -2.91 3.57
C LEU A 76 2.65 -3.57 3.78
N LEU A 77 2.12 -4.23 2.76
CA LEU A 77 0.87 -4.96 2.86
C LEU A 77 0.95 -6.08 3.90
N LYS A 78 2.08 -6.79 3.96
CA LYS A 78 2.28 -7.81 5.01
C LYS A 78 2.24 -7.21 6.40
N HIS A 79 2.82 -6.03 6.57
CA HIS A 79 2.77 -5.32 7.85
C HIS A 79 1.33 -4.94 8.21
N VAL A 80 0.56 -4.45 7.23
CA VAL A 80 -0.87 -4.15 7.42
C VAL A 80 -1.62 -5.41 7.83
N GLY A 81 -1.33 -6.56 7.20
CA GLY A 81 -1.93 -7.83 7.59
C GLY A 81 -1.70 -8.16 9.06
N GLY A 82 -0.49 -7.91 9.57
CA GLY A 82 -0.18 -8.08 10.99
C GLY A 82 -0.98 -7.15 11.89
N LEU A 83 -1.14 -5.89 11.49
CA LEU A 83 -1.95 -4.92 12.24
C LEU A 83 -3.41 -5.36 12.29
N LEU A 84 -3.95 -5.89 11.20
CA LEU A 84 -5.32 -6.38 11.15
C LEU A 84 -5.51 -7.59 12.07
N ASP A 85 -4.56 -8.50 12.08
CA ASP A 85 -4.61 -9.66 12.97
C ASP A 85 -4.63 -9.23 14.45
N GLU A 86 -3.85 -8.23 14.82
CA GLU A 86 -3.86 -7.68 16.18
C GLU A 86 -5.19 -7.02 16.51
N LYS A 87 -5.77 -6.26 15.58
CA LYS A 87 -6.97 -5.47 15.81
C LYS A 87 -8.23 -6.31 15.81
N ILE A 88 -8.36 -7.24 14.87
CA ILE A 88 -9.59 -7.98 14.61
C ILE A 88 -9.48 -9.43 15.04
N GLY A 89 -8.28 -10.00 14.90
CA GLY A 89 -8.04 -11.41 15.13
C GLY A 89 -8.45 -12.28 13.93
N ARG A 90 -8.20 -13.58 14.04
CA ARG A 90 -8.52 -14.56 12.99
C ARG A 90 -9.68 -15.46 13.37
N ALA A 91 -10.28 -15.23 14.52
CA ALA A 91 -11.25 -16.16 15.11
C ALA A 91 -12.56 -16.28 14.35
N HIS A 92 -12.73 -15.49 13.31
CA HIS A 92 -13.98 -15.42 12.58
C HIS A 92 -13.97 -16.23 11.29
N VAL A 93 -12.95 -16.98 11.14
CA VAL A 93 -12.81 -17.83 9.96
C VAL A 93 -13.74 -19.01 10.04
#